data_db6e6f1c75397ba6842a99f0cc5497f6
#
_entry.id   db6e6f1c75397ba6842a99f0cc5497f6
#
_cell.length_a   1.000
_cell.length_b   1.000
_cell.length_c   1.000
_cell.angle_alpha   90.00
_cell.angle_beta   90.00
_cell.angle_gamma   90.00
#
_symmetry.space_group_name_H-M   'P 1'
#
loop_
_entity.id
_entity.type
_entity.pdbx_description
1 polymer ?
#
loop_
_entity_poly.entity_id
_entity_poly.type
_entity_poly.pdbx_seq_one_letter_code
_entity_poly.pdbx_strand_id
1 'polypeptide(L)'
;DYHCIYRMYSDGYNFEKIDVFVLSYLKEGISNNPFKSLLYNYRIATDDKFRFSCLIRFGLGVIRLSLERMKPLLFPFYNFMLFYVGNKIIANVPIWEIRYLFYSLLGVRIGHGSQIDMNAYLIGAKYLVIGNNTHINRGCFLDARGDCRIGNNVSISHNVSIVTGGHEINSSSFVEQHSPIIIEDSVWIGVNAIVLKGVTIKKGAVVAAGAVVTKDVDEYTIVAGIPAVKIGERSRILEYKCKCGFYFT
;
A
#
# COMPACT_ATOMS: atom_id res chain seq x y z
N ASP A 1 -34.06 13.96 19.09
CA ASP A 1 -33.25 14.27 20.27
C ASP A 1 -32.67 12.97 20.84
N TYR A 2 -31.35 12.93 21.03
CA TYR A 2 -30.65 11.73 21.48
C TYR A 2 -31.13 11.22 22.85
N HIS A 3 -31.52 12.13 23.69
CA HIS A 3 -32.07 11.83 25.04
C HIS A 3 -33.42 11.09 24.95
N CYS A 4 -34.23 11.46 23.98
CA CYS A 4 -35.51 10.78 23.71
C CYS A 4 -35.25 9.35 23.17
N ILE A 5 -34.34 9.18 22.27
CA ILE A 5 -33.98 7.88 21.69
C ILE A 5 -33.37 6.97 22.75
N TYR A 6 -32.49 7.50 23.61
CA TYR A 6 -31.89 6.74 24.72
C TYR A 6 -32.93 6.28 25.74
N ARG A 7 -33.91 7.15 26.10
CA ARG A 7 -35.03 6.76 26.98
C ARG A 7 -35.87 5.65 26.37
N MET A 8 -36.23 5.77 25.10
CA MET A 8 -36.98 4.71 24.40
C MET A 8 -36.23 3.37 24.42
N TYR A 9 -34.91 3.39 24.29
CA TYR A 9 -34.08 2.19 24.41
C TYR A 9 -34.04 1.62 25.83
N SER A 10 -33.93 2.48 26.85
CA SER A 10 -33.92 2.05 28.25
C SER A 10 -35.28 1.51 28.72
N ASP A 11 -36.38 1.95 28.08
CA ASP A 11 -37.75 1.50 28.34
C ASP A 11 -38.09 0.18 27.58
N GLY A 12 -37.11 -0.45 26.92
CA GLY A 12 -37.23 -1.77 26.30
C GLY A 12 -37.70 -1.81 24.84
N TYR A 13 -37.75 -0.65 24.18
CA TYR A 13 -37.99 -0.62 22.73
C TYR A 13 -36.81 -1.18 21.96
N ASN A 14 -37.06 -2.18 21.15
CA ASN A 14 -36.02 -2.87 20.39
C ASN A 14 -35.72 -2.14 19.04
N PHE A 15 -34.57 -1.49 18.95
CA PHE A 15 -34.19 -0.75 17.76
C PHE A 15 -32.97 -1.39 17.10
N GLU A 16 -33.16 -2.39 16.25
CA GLU A 16 -32.07 -3.10 15.54
C GLU A 16 -31.25 -2.22 14.56
N LYS A 17 -31.65 -0.97 14.32
CA LYS A 17 -31.01 -0.04 13.35
C LYS A 17 -30.53 1.30 13.94
N ILE A 18 -30.46 1.44 15.26
CA ILE A 18 -30.12 2.72 15.90
C ILE A 18 -28.71 3.22 15.62
N ASP A 19 -27.74 2.31 15.47
CA ASP A 19 -26.33 2.71 15.31
C ASP A 19 -26.06 3.55 14.05
N VAL A 20 -26.79 3.31 12.98
CA VAL A 20 -26.63 4.04 11.72
C VAL A 20 -27.31 5.41 11.78
N PHE A 21 -28.47 5.50 12.40
CA PHE A 21 -29.25 6.74 12.47
C PHE A 21 -28.63 7.74 13.46
N VAL A 22 -28.14 7.27 14.59
CA VAL A 22 -27.46 8.10 15.60
C VAL A 22 -26.14 8.65 15.09
N LEU A 23 -25.35 7.85 14.34
CA LEU A 23 -24.13 8.31 13.70
C LEU A 23 -24.39 9.35 12.60
N SER A 24 -25.47 9.20 11.84
CA SER A 24 -25.89 10.16 10.83
C SER A 24 -26.34 11.49 11.44
N TYR A 25 -27.14 11.44 12.51
CA TYR A 25 -27.63 12.62 13.22
C TYR A 25 -26.52 13.40 13.94
N LEU A 26 -25.53 12.69 14.50
CA LEU A 26 -24.33 13.29 15.10
C LEU A 26 -23.40 13.95 14.07
N LYS A 27 -23.48 13.52 12.82
CA LYS A 27 -22.68 14.07 11.72
C LYS A 27 -23.25 15.39 11.20
N GLU A 28 -24.56 15.59 11.30
CA GLU A 28 -25.28 16.75 10.72
C GLU A 28 -25.81 17.75 11.75
N GLY A 29 -25.88 17.41 13.06
CA GLY A 29 -26.52 18.26 14.07
C GLY A 29 -25.74 18.45 15.36
N ILE A 30 -25.81 19.58 15.95
CA ILE A 30 -25.53 20.07 17.31
C ILE A 30 -24.10 20.52 17.59
N SER A 31 -23.05 19.99 17.00
CA SER A 31 -21.72 20.56 17.26
C SER A 31 -20.70 20.14 16.24
N ASN A 32 -20.09 21.10 15.56
CA ASN A 32 -18.88 20.89 14.75
C ASN A 32 -17.67 20.45 15.62
N ASN A 33 -17.87 20.19 16.90
CA ASN A 33 -16.85 19.70 17.81
C ASN A 33 -17.15 18.25 18.25
N PRO A 34 -16.51 17.25 17.62
CA PRO A 34 -16.76 15.83 17.90
C PRO A 34 -16.45 15.43 19.35
N PHE A 35 -15.56 16.17 20.02
CA PHE A 35 -15.24 15.91 21.44
C PHE A 35 -16.38 16.31 22.36
N LYS A 36 -17.05 17.47 22.12
CA LYS A 36 -18.22 17.89 22.90
C LYS A 36 -19.37 16.91 22.69
N SER A 37 -19.59 16.42 21.48
CA SER A 37 -20.62 15.41 21.18
C SER A 37 -20.34 14.09 21.91
N LEU A 38 -19.09 13.66 21.96
CA LEU A 38 -18.69 12.44 22.67
C LEU A 38 -18.90 12.58 24.20
N LEU A 39 -18.53 13.74 24.75
CA LEU A 39 -18.70 14.04 26.18
C LEU A 39 -20.19 14.11 26.57
N TYR A 40 -21.01 14.69 25.72
CA TYR A 40 -22.45 14.75 25.88
C TYR A 40 -23.08 13.36 25.89
N ASN A 41 -22.70 12.51 24.93
CA ASN A 41 -23.18 11.13 24.86
C ASN A 41 -22.74 10.30 26.06
N TYR A 42 -21.51 10.49 26.55
CA TYR A 42 -21.02 9.85 27.77
C TYR A 42 -21.86 10.27 28.98
N ARG A 43 -22.17 11.56 29.13
CA ARG A 43 -22.97 12.11 30.23
C ARG A 43 -24.39 11.54 30.24
N ILE A 44 -25.07 11.46 29.10
CA ILE A 44 -26.38 10.84 28.95
C ILE A 44 -26.32 9.35 29.34
N ALA A 45 -25.34 8.61 28.86
CA ALA A 45 -25.21 7.17 29.13
C ALA A 45 -24.88 6.86 30.60
N THR A 46 -24.40 7.83 31.37
CA THR A 46 -24.05 7.66 32.81
C THR A 46 -25.10 8.16 33.78
N ASP A 47 -26.08 8.94 33.30
CA ASP A 47 -27.12 9.52 34.19
C ASP A 47 -28.01 8.44 34.87
N ASP A 48 -28.28 7.32 34.19
CA ASP A 48 -29.21 6.31 34.72
C ASP A 48 -28.56 5.09 35.37
N LYS A 49 -27.40 4.65 34.93
CA LYS A 49 -26.57 3.57 35.54
C LYS A 49 -25.12 3.62 35.02
N PHE A 50 -24.18 3.74 35.97
CA PHE A 50 -22.76 3.60 35.64
C PHE A 50 -22.47 2.21 35.10
N ARG A 51 -22.20 2.09 33.81
CA ARG A 51 -21.75 0.86 33.16
C ARG A 51 -20.30 0.99 32.72
N PHE A 52 -19.46 0.06 33.18
CA PHE A 52 -18.05 -0.01 32.81
C PHE A 52 -17.85 -0.02 31.27
N SER A 53 -18.81 -0.60 30.56
CA SER A 53 -18.82 -0.58 29.08
C SER A 53 -18.91 0.83 28.49
N CYS A 54 -19.55 1.79 29.16
CA CYS A 54 -19.64 3.18 28.69
C CYS A 54 -18.29 3.89 28.81
N LEU A 55 -17.54 3.62 29.89
CA LEU A 55 -16.17 4.13 30.05
C LEU A 55 -15.22 3.62 28.93
N ILE A 56 -15.29 2.33 28.65
CA ILE A 56 -14.48 1.74 27.57
C ILE A 56 -14.83 2.38 26.22
N ARG A 57 -16.13 2.49 25.89
CA ARG A 57 -16.58 3.12 24.63
C ARG A 57 -16.17 4.59 24.54
N PHE A 58 -16.29 5.33 25.64
CA PHE A 58 -15.82 6.71 25.72
C PHE A 58 -14.31 6.80 25.49
N GLY A 59 -13.52 5.97 26.19
CA GLY A 59 -12.06 5.90 26.03
C GLY A 59 -11.64 5.57 24.61
N LEU A 60 -12.26 4.57 23.98
CA LEU A 60 -12.02 4.21 22.59
C LEU A 60 -12.40 5.35 21.63
N GLY A 61 -13.50 6.07 21.91
CA GLY A 61 -13.90 7.24 21.14
C GLY A 61 -12.89 8.38 21.24
N VAL A 62 -12.37 8.67 22.44
CA VAL A 62 -11.30 9.67 22.64
C VAL A 62 -10.02 9.29 21.90
N ILE A 63 -9.60 8.03 22.00
CA ILE A 63 -8.43 7.52 21.28
C ILE A 63 -8.63 7.68 19.76
N ARG A 64 -9.78 7.27 19.24
CA ARG A 64 -10.11 7.41 17.81
C ARG A 64 -10.06 8.87 17.36
N LEU A 65 -10.67 9.81 18.10
CA LEU A 65 -10.64 11.24 17.79
C LEU A 65 -9.23 11.83 17.86
N SER A 66 -8.42 11.36 18.83
CA SER A 66 -7.03 11.77 18.96
C SER A 66 -6.21 11.30 17.75
N LEU A 67 -6.38 10.04 17.33
CA LEU A 67 -5.74 9.49 16.14
C LEU A 67 -6.15 10.24 14.85
N GLU A 68 -7.44 10.61 14.73
CA GLU A 68 -7.92 11.39 13.59
C GLU A 68 -7.30 12.80 13.54
N ARG A 69 -7.15 13.44 14.69
CA ARG A 69 -6.45 14.74 14.78
C ARG A 69 -4.95 14.65 14.51
N MET A 70 -4.34 13.50 14.77
CA MET A 70 -2.92 13.27 14.49
C MET A 70 -2.65 12.93 13.01
N LYS A 71 -3.65 12.45 12.24
CA LYS A 71 -3.48 12.12 10.82
C LYS A 71 -2.78 13.21 10.00
N PRO A 72 -3.18 14.49 10.07
CA PRO A 72 -2.52 15.55 9.30
C PRO A 72 -1.05 15.79 9.72
N LEU A 73 -0.66 15.42 10.94
CA LEU A 73 0.72 15.47 11.42
C LEU A 73 1.51 14.20 11.07
N LEU A 74 0.84 13.04 11.14
CA LEU A 74 1.46 11.74 10.86
C LEU A 74 1.76 11.56 9.36
N PHE A 75 0.92 12.09 8.47
CA PHE A 75 1.11 11.96 7.03
C PHE A 75 2.39 12.67 6.52
N PRO A 76 2.67 13.94 6.86
CA PRO A 76 3.94 14.58 6.55
C PRO A 76 5.15 13.85 7.14
N PHE A 77 5.04 13.36 8.37
CA PHE A 77 6.10 12.58 9.02
C PHE A 77 6.36 11.26 8.28
N TYR A 78 5.31 10.51 7.92
CA TYR A 78 5.44 9.29 7.12
C TYR A 78 6.11 9.59 5.78
N ASN A 79 5.71 10.65 5.08
CA ASN A 79 6.32 11.06 3.82
C ASN A 79 7.79 11.47 3.99
N PHE A 80 8.13 12.19 5.05
CA PHE A 80 9.52 12.50 5.37
C PHE A 80 10.34 11.24 5.61
N MET A 81 9.81 10.29 6.40
CA MET A 81 10.47 9.00 6.65
C MET A 81 10.65 8.19 5.35
N LEU A 82 9.63 8.15 4.49
CA LEU A 82 9.71 7.43 3.22
C LEU A 82 10.62 8.14 2.21
N PHE A 83 10.32 9.41 1.90
CA PHE A 83 10.95 10.10 0.78
C PHE A 83 12.38 10.57 1.08
N TYR A 84 12.63 11.01 2.30
CA TYR A 84 13.96 11.48 2.68
C TYR A 84 14.78 10.39 3.37
N VAL A 85 14.31 9.90 4.52
CA VAL A 85 15.09 8.90 5.28
C VAL A 85 15.19 7.59 4.51
N GLY A 86 14.07 7.08 4.00
CA GLY A 86 14.02 5.81 3.26
C GLY A 86 14.81 5.86 1.96
N ASN A 87 14.45 6.78 1.08
CA ASN A 87 15.02 6.79 -0.28
C ASN A 87 16.39 7.48 -0.39
N LYS A 88 16.77 8.36 0.54
CA LYS A 88 18.06 9.07 0.46
C LYS A 88 19.12 8.54 1.42
N ILE A 89 18.72 8.01 2.57
CA ILE A 89 19.67 7.54 3.59
C ILE A 89 19.65 6.00 3.61
N ILE A 90 18.53 5.40 3.96
CA ILE A 90 18.42 3.96 4.20
C ILE A 90 18.66 3.15 2.91
N ALA A 91 18.12 3.59 1.77
CA ALA A 91 18.35 2.93 0.48
C ALA A 91 19.83 2.82 0.11
N ASN A 92 20.71 3.63 0.70
CA ASN A 92 22.16 3.62 0.48
C ASN A 92 22.94 2.87 1.55
N VAL A 93 22.29 2.35 2.59
CA VAL A 93 22.96 1.54 3.62
C VAL A 93 23.30 0.18 3.04
N PRO A 94 24.57 -0.27 3.07
CA PRO A 94 24.97 -1.51 2.42
C PRO A 94 24.47 -2.79 3.12
N ILE A 95 23.94 -2.68 4.34
CA ILE A 95 23.45 -3.81 5.15
C ILE A 95 21.97 -4.03 4.87
N TRP A 96 21.63 -5.18 4.24
CA TRP A 96 20.25 -5.51 3.85
C TRP A 96 19.29 -5.56 5.03
N GLU A 97 19.68 -6.12 6.15
CA GLU A 97 18.83 -6.29 7.34
C GLU A 97 18.31 -4.94 7.87
N ILE A 98 19.12 -3.88 7.79
CA ILE A 98 18.72 -2.51 8.15
C ILE A 98 17.66 -1.99 7.16
N ARG A 99 17.89 -2.16 5.86
CA ARG A 99 16.93 -1.77 4.83
C ARG A 99 15.63 -2.55 4.95
N TYR A 100 15.72 -3.87 5.16
CA TYR A 100 14.57 -4.75 5.36
C TYR A 100 13.69 -4.31 6.52
N LEU A 101 14.31 -4.09 7.70
CA LEU A 101 13.59 -3.64 8.88
C LEU A 101 12.88 -2.31 8.62
N PHE A 102 13.58 -1.36 8.03
CA PHE A 102 13.03 -0.04 7.74
C PHE A 102 11.87 -0.10 6.73
N TYR A 103 12.03 -0.82 5.63
CA TYR A 103 10.98 -0.98 4.63
C TYR A 103 9.75 -1.71 5.20
N SER A 104 9.98 -2.71 6.05
CA SER A 104 8.90 -3.42 6.74
C SER A 104 8.11 -2.49 7.69
N LEU A 105 8.80 -1.61 8.42
CA LEU A 105 8.17 -0.59 9.26
C LEU A 105 7.34 0.43 8.45
N LEU A 106 7.74 0.73 7.21
CA LEU A 106 6.97 1.55 6.28
C LEU A 106 5.81 0.80 5.61
N GLY A 107 5.64 -0.48 5.89
CA GLY A 107 4.53 -1.29 5.43
C GLY A 107 4.79 -2.10 4.17
N VAL A 108 6.03 -2.16 3.64
CA VAL A 108 6.38 -3.10 2.55
C VAL A 108 6.28 -4.53 3.07
N ARG A 109 5.57 -5.38 2.34
CA ARG A 109 5.50 -6.82 2.63
C ARG A 109 6.54 -7.54 1.80
N ILE A 110 7.56 -8.11 2.44
CA ILE A 110 8.70 -8.76 1.77
C ILE A 110 8.76 -10.22 2.21
N GLY A 111 8.67 -11.13 1.24
CA GLY A 111 8.74 -12.57 1.46
C GLY A 111 10.16 -13.06 1.82
N HIS A 112 10.22 -14.28 2.34
CA HIS A 112 11.47 -14.90 2.77
C HIS A 112 12.47 -15.07 1.61
N GLY A 113 13.75 -14.79 1.88
CA GLY A 113 14.82 -14.92 0.87
C GLY A 113 14.77 -13.87 -0.24
N SER A 114 13.95 -12.82 -0.09
CA SER A 114 13.86 -11.72 -1.03
C SER A 114 14.68 -10.53 -0.58
N GLN A 115 15.15 -9.74 -1.54
CA GLN A 115 16.01 -8.58 -1.29
C GLN A 115 15.71 -7.45 -2.26
N ILE A 116 15.80 -6.22 -1.76
CA ILE A 116 15.86 -4.98 -2.55
C ILE A 116 17.26 -4.40 -2.39
N ASP A 117 17.99 -4.28 -3.47
CA ASP A 117 19.35 -3.75 -3.44
C ASP A 117 19.40 -2.24 -3.23
N MET A 118 20.60 -1.71 -3.03
CA MET A 118 20.81 -0.29 -2.76
C MET A 118 20.30 0.61 -3.89
N ASN A 119 20.06 1.89 -3.54
CA ASN A 119 19.60 2.93 -4.45
C ASN A 119 18.21 2.66 -5.06
N ALA A 120 17.43 1.73 -4.52
CA ALA A 120 16.03 1.60 -4.91
C ALA A 120 15.22 2.79 -4.38
N TYR A 121 14.34 3.34 -5.22
CA TYR A 121 13.45 4.44 -4.86
C TYR A 121 12.01 3.95 -4.75
N LEU A 122 11.41 4.07 -3.57
CA LEU A 122 10.07 3.57 -3.28
C LEU A 122 9.07 4.72 -3.11
N ILE A 123 7.92 4.60 -3.77
CA ILE A 123 6.73 5.43 -3.56
C ILE A 123 5.56 4.52 -3.19
N GLY A 124 4.77 4.88 -2.19
CA GLY A 124 3.62 4.08 -1.79
C GLY A 124 4.01 2.75 -1.12
N ALA A 125 5.07 2.71 -0.34
CA ALA A 125 5.67 1.52 0.28
C ALA A 125 4.65 0.54 0.87
N LYS A 126 3.61 1.01 1.54
CA LYS A 126 2.54 0.19 2.15
C LYS A 126 1.71 -0.64 1.16
N TYR A 127 1.78 -0.32 -0.13
CA TYR A 127 1.06 -1.02 -1.20
C TYR A 127 1.98 -1.95 -2.02
N LEU A 128 3.26 -2.06 -1.62
CA LEU A 128 4.22 -2.94 -2.27
C LEU A 128 4.25 -4.30 -1.57
N VAL A 129 4.02 -5.35 -2.35
CA VAL A 129 4.07 -6.74 -1.90
C VAL A 129 5.07 -7.50 -2.74
N ILE A 130 6.02 -8.16 -2.10
CA ILE A 130 7.08 -8.96 -2.75
C ILE A 130 7.00 -10.37 -2.19
N GLY A 131 6.91 -11.35 -3.07
CA GLY A 131 6.92 -12.78 -2.75
C GLY A 131 8.27 -13.28 -2.25
N ASN A 132 8.43 -14.60 -2.19
CA ASN A 132 9.64 -15.24 -1.70
C ASN A 132 10.72 -15.37 -2.79
N ASN A 133 11.99 -15.39 -2.38
CA ASN A 133 13.14 -15.56 -3.28
C ASN A 133 13.15 -14.61 -4.48
N THR A 134 12.70 -13.39 -4.29
CA THR A 134 12.63 -12.35 -5.33
C THR A 134 13.73 -11.33 -5.12
N HIS A 135 14.42 -11.00 -6.20
CA HIS A 135 15.55 -10.09 -6.17
C HIS A 135 15.26 -8.84 -7.00
N ILE A 136 15.33 -7.68 -6.37
CA ILE A 136 15.21 -6.36 -7.00
C ILE A 136 16.56 -5.69 -6.94
N ASN A 137 17.21 -5.55 -8.10
CA ASN A 137 18.56 -5.01 -8.20
C ASN A 137 18.61 -3.48 -8.00
N ARG A 138 19.82 -2.94 -7.95
CA ARG A 138 20.12 -1.54 -7.66
C ARG A 138 19.44 -0.56 -8.60
N GLY A 139 19.10 0.60 -8.07
CA GLY A 139 18.61 1.73 -8.86
C GLY A 139 17.17 1.60 -9.35
N CYS A 140 16.43 0.58 -8.94
CA CYS A 140 15.05 0.40 -9.36
C CYS A 140 14.15 1.50 -8.79
N PHE A 141 13.21 1.98 -9.61
CA PHE A 141 12.16 2.90 -9.24
C PHE A 141 10.84 2.15 -9.10
N LEU A 142 10.29 2.10 -7.89
CA LEU A 142 9.10 1.32 -7.54
C LEU A 142 7.99 2.25 -7.04
N ASP A 143 7.13 2.68 -7.95
CA ASP A 143 5.90 3.39 -7.61
C ASP A 143 4.78 2.39 -7.42
N ALA A 144 4.38 2.16 -6.18
CA ALA A 144 3.32 1.24 -5.80
C ALA A 144 2.01 1.94 -5.37
N ARG A 145 1.82 3.23 -5.66
CA ARG A 145 0.62 3.98 -5.23
C ARG A 145 -0.69 3.35 -5.70
N GLY A 146 -0.69 2.69 -6.86
CA GLY A 146 -1.83 1.97 -7.43
C GLY A 146 -1.88 0.47 -7.09
N ASP A 147 -1.14 0.00 -6.11
CA ASP A 147 -0.88 -1.41 -5.76
C ASP A 147 0.18 -2.07 -6.69
N CYS A 148 1.21 -2.65 -6.10
CA CYS A 148 2.23 -3.39 -6.84
C CYS A 148 2.48 -4.73 -6.17
N ARG A 149 2.25 -5.80 -6.92
CA ARG A 149 2.43 -7.17 -6.43
C ARG A 149 3.45 -7.89 -7.28
N ILE A 150 4.51 -8.32 -6.63
CA ILE A 150 5.62 -9.07 -7.25
C ILE A 150 5.60 -10.46 -6.64
N GLY A 151 5.53 -11.48 -7.49
CA GLY A 151 5.44 -12.89 -7.12
C GLY A 151 6.74 -13.46 -6.55
N ASN A 152 6.79 -14.78 -6.53
CA ASN A 152 7.94 -15.52 -6.03
C ASN A 152 8.97 -15.74 -7.15
N ASN A 153 10.24 -15.85 -6.75
CA ASN A 153 11.32 -16.21 -7.68
C ASN A 153 11.45 -15.26 -8.88
N VAL A 154 11.11 -13.97 -8.67
CA VAL A 154 11.19 -12.92 -9.68
C VAL A 154 12.59 -12.28 -9.65
N SER A 155 13.15 -12.00 -10.81
CA SER A 155 14.39 -11.25 -10.95
C SER A 155 14.12 -9.93 -11.66
N ILE A 156 14.32 -8.81 -10.97
CA ILE A 156 14.23 -7.47 -11.52
C ILE A 156 15.64 -6.91 -11.61
N SER A 157 16.10 -6.67 -12.83
CA SER A 157 17.44 -6.17 -13.10
C SER A 157 17.62 -4.70 -12.72
N HIS A 158 18.82 -4.16 -12.86
CA HIS A 158 19.17 -2.80 -12.48
C HIS A 158 18.31 -1.74 -13.20
N ASN A 159 18.01 -0.65 -12.52
CA ASN A 159 17.36 0.55 -13.06
C ASN A 159 16.00 0.29 -13.71
N VAL A 160 15.30 -0.77 -13.34
CA VAL A 160 13.93 -1.01 -13.80
C VAL A 160 12.99 0.00 -13.14
N SER A 161 12.04 0.54 -13.92
CA SER A 161 10.99 1.42 -13.43
C SER A 161 9.64 0.71 -13.46
N ILE A 162 9.00 0.59 -12.32
CA ILE A 162 7.62 0.10 -12.15
C ILE A 162 6.77 1.29 -11.75
N VAL A 163 5.78 1.67 -12.58
CA VAL A 163 5.03 2.93 -12.42
C VAL A 163 3.53 2.64 -12.42
N THR A 164 2.92 2.61 -11.25
CA THR A 164 1.46 2.38 -11.10
C THR A 164 0.63 3.64 -11.23
N GLY A 165 1.24 4.81 -11.17
CA GLY A 165 0.58 6.12 -11.23
C GLY A 165 0.69 6.80 -12.59
N GLY A 166 -0.22 7.74 -12.84
CA GLY A 166 -0.22 8.58 -14.02
C GLY A 166 -1.43 9.51 -14.01
N HIS A 167 -1.75 10.11 -15.13
CA HIS A 167 -2.88 11.01 -15.29
C HIS A 167 -3.78 10.55 -16.43
N GLU A 168 -5.05 10.96 -16.38
CA GLU A 168 -6.00 10.76 -17.48
C GLU A 168 -5.70 11.78 -18.58
N ILE A 169 -5.24 11.28 -19.74
CA ILE A 169 -4.71 12.12 -20.84
C ILE A 169 -5.76 13.09 -21.38
N ASN A 170 -7.02 12.65 -21.45
CA ASN A 170 -8.11 13.43 -22.02
C ASN A 170 -8.91 14.24 -20.96
N SER A 171 -8.48 14.22 -19.70
CA SER A 171 -9.14 14.98 -18.63
C SER A 171 -8.70 16.43 -18.66
N SER A 172 -9.66 17.35 -18.77
CA SER A 172 -9.41 18.80 -18.69
C SER A 172 -8.86 19.25 -17.34
N SER A 173 -9.04 18.46 -16.29
CA SER A 173 -8.56 18.71 -14.93
C SER A 173 -7.32 17.89 -14.57
N PHE A 174 -6.71 17.18 -15.54
CA PHE A 174 -5.49 16.38 -15.36
C PHE A 174 -5.57 15.41 -14.16
N VAL A 175 -6.71 14.72 -14.06
CA VAL A 175 -7.02 13.83 -12.93
C VAL A 175 -5.96 12.75 -12.77
N GLU A 176 -5.46 12.57 -11.53
CA GLU A 176 -4.53 11.51 -11.20
C GLU A 176 -5.21 10.14 -11.29
N GLN A 177 -4.56 9.19 -11.94
CA GLN A 177 -5.07 7.84 -12.16
C GLN A 177 -4.01 6.81 -11.77
N HIS A 178 -4.42 5.85 -10.95
CA HIS A 178 -3.58 4.72 -10.54
C HIS A 178 -4.19 3.41 -11.01
N SER A 179 -3.35 2.46 -11.42
CA SER A 179 -3.80 1.11 -11.75
C SER A 179 -2.75 0.09 -11.27
N PRO A 180 -3.17 -1.08 -10.78
CA PRO A 180 -2.25 -2.06 -10.21
C PRO A 180 -1.31 -2.62 -11.26
N ILE A 181 -0.11 -3.01 -10.81
CA ILE A 181 0.83 -3.82 -11.59
C ILE A 181 0.99 -5.15 -10.88
N ILE A 182 0.85 -6.23 -11.64
CA ILE A 182 1.00 -7.60 -11.15
C ILE A 182 2.13 -8.26 -11.92
N ILE A 183 3.16 -8.71 -11.20
CA ILE A 183 4.28 -9.48 -11.74
C ILE A 183 4.20 -10.87 -11.11
N GLU A 184 3.87 -11.87 -11.91
CA GLU A 184 3.70 -13.23 -11.40
C GLU A 184 5.05 -13.93 -11.17
N ASP A 185 4.98 -15.19 -10.75
CA ASP A 185 6.16 -15.98 -10.35
C ASP A 185 7.14 -16.20 -11.52
N SER A 186 8.43 -16.27 -11.18
CA SER A 186 9.52 -16.60 -12.09
C SER A 186 9.69 -15.66 -13.29
N VAL A 187 9.14 -14.46 -13.22
CA VAL A 187 9.33 -13.40 -14.21
C VAL A 187 10.77 -12.86 -14.14
N TRP A 188 11.33 -12.54 -15.29
CA TRP A 188 12.60 -11.81 -15.39
C TRP A 188 12.40 -10.49 -16.13
N ILE A 189 12.75 -9.39 -15.49
CA ILE A 189 12.72 -8.05 -16.08
C ILE A 189 14.15 -7.57 -16.28
N GLY A 190 14.50 -7.32 -17.54
CA GLY A 190 15.82 -6.87 -17.98
C GLY A 190 16.12 -5.43 -17.57
N VAL A 191 17.40 -5.08 -17.59
CA VAL A 191 17.95 -3.77 -17.19
C VAL A 191 17.26 -2.62 -17.94
N ASN A 192 17.00 -1.50 -17.24
CA ASN A 192 16.36 -0.29 -17.76
C ASN A 192 14.97 -0.50 -18.39
N ALA A 193 14.30 -1.61 -18.15
CA ALA A 193 12.92 -1.79 -18.61
C ALA A 193 11.96 -0.92 -17.80
N ILE A 194 10.84 -0.55 -18.43
CA ILE A 194 9.77 0.25 -17.82
C ILE A 194 8.48 -0.55 -17.89
N VAL A 195 7.78 -0.70 -16.75
CA VAL A 195 6.46 -1.34 -16.68
C VAL A 195 5.44 -0.27 -16.30
N LEU A 196 4.46 -0.04 -17.15
CA LEU A 196 3.44 0.99 -16.94
C LEU A 196 2.21 0.44 -16.21
N LYS A 197 1.43 1.36 -15.64
CA LYS A 197 0.22 1.08 -14.87
C LYS A 197 -0.76 0.13 -15.56
N GLY A 198 -1.40 -0.74 -14.79
CA GLY A 198 -2.43 -1.66 -15.26
C GLY A 198 -1.91 -2.92 -15.94
N VAL A 199 -0.60 -3.13 -16.00
CA VAL A 199 0.01 -4.27 -16.67
C VAL A 199 0.10 -5.48 -15.74
N THR A 200 -0.26 -6.66 -16.28
CA THR A 200 0.04 -7.97 -15.70
C THR A 200 1.13 -8.67 -16.50
N ILE A 201 2.26 -8.98 -15.87
CA ILE A 201 3.31 -9.82 -16.45
C ILE A 201 3.15 -11.22 -15.89
N LYS A 202 2.66 -12.14 -16.74
CA LYS A 202 2.31 -13.49 -16.32
C LYS A 202 3.54 -14.37 -16.10
N LYS A 203 3.30 -15.50 -15.42
CA LYS A 203 4.32 -16.44 -14.94
C LYS A 203 5.40 -16.77 -16.00
N GLY A 204 6.65 -16.74 -15.56
CA GLY A 204 7.79 -17.13 -16.37
C GLY A 204 8.11 -16.21 -17.55
N ALA A 205 7.37 -15.12 -17.75
CA ALA A 205 7.66 -14.16 -18.83
C ALA A 205 9.00 -13.46 -18.66
N VAL A 206 9.54 -12.97 -19.76
CA VAL A 206 10.78 -12.18 -19.81
C VAL A 206 10.52 -10.85 -20.49
N VAL A 207 10.88 -9.78 -19.82
CA VAL A 207 10.95 -8.44 -20.39
C VAL A 207 12.41 -8.14 -20.72
N ALA A 208 12.72 -7.92 -22.00
CA ALA A 208 14.08 -7.63 -22.43
C ALA A 208 14.56 -6.26 -21.92
N ALA A 209 15.87 -6.07 -21.91
CA ALA A 209 16.49 -4.81 -21.50
C ALA A 209 15.97 -3.62 -22.32
N GLY A 210 15.68 -2.50 -21.63
CA GLY A 210 15.21 -1.26 -22.26
C GLY A 210 13.78 -1.31 -22.81
N ALA A 211 13.04 -2.38 -22.61
CA ALA A 211 11.67 -2.49 -23.12
C ALA A 211 10.69 -1.63 -22.31
N VAL A 212 9.66 -1.08 -22.96
CA VAL A 212 8.56 -0.34 -22.34
C VAL A 212 7.28 -1.16 -22.45
N VAL A 213 6.87 -1.77 -21.34
CA VAL A 213 5.70 -2.65 -21.27
C VAL A 213 4.45 -1.81 -21.01
N THR A 214 3.56 -1.79 -21.99
CA THR A 214 2.31 -1.00 -21.99
C THR A 214 1.05 -1.88 -21.98
N LYS A 215 1.20 -3.20 -22.15
CA LYS A 215 0.12 -4.20 -22.18
C LYS A 215 0.55 -5.45 -21.44
N ASP A 216 -0.41 -6.27 -21.09
CA ASP A 216 -0.16 -7.57 -20.46
C ASP A 216 0.80 -8.43 -21.25
N VAL A 217 1.65 -9.17 -20.56
CA VAL A 217 2.61 -10.11 -21.14
C VAL A 217 2.17 -11.52 -20.77
N ASP A 218 1.99 -12.36 -21.79
CA ASP A 218 1.56 -13.75 -21.59
C ASP A 218 2.67 -14.60 -20.94
N GLU A 219 2.23 -15.72 -20.35
CA GLU A 219 3.12 -16.65 -19.65
C GLU A 219 4.22 -17.16 -20.58
N TYR A 220 5.43 -17.27 -20.04
CA TYR A 220 6.63 -17.75 -20.73
C TYR A 220 6.95 -17.02 -22.06
N THR A 221 6.40 -15.84 -22.25
CA THR A 221 6.66 -15.00 -23.43
C THR A 221 7.86 -14.09 -23.21
N ILE A 222 8.66 -13.90 -24.23
CA ILE A 222 9.76 -12.93 -24.25
C ILE A 222 9.28 -11.70 -25.04
N VAL A 223 9.29 -10.53 -24.39
CA VAL A 223 8.92 -9.26 -25.01
C VAL A 223 10.08 -8.28 -25.06
N ALA A 224 10.15 -7.46 -26.10
CA ALA A 224 11.19 -6.42 -26.27
C ALA A 224 10.64 -5.21 -27.03
N GLY A 225 11.35 -4.08 -26.95
CA GLY A 225 11.08 -2.87 -27.73
C GLY A 225 10.21 -1.82 -27.02
N ILE A 226 9.90 -0.73 -27.72
CA ILE A 226 9.13 0.43 -27.28
C ILE A 226 8.06 0.75 -28.36
N PRO A 227 6.79 0.38 -28.13
CA PRO A 227 6.27 -0.44 -27.03
C PRO A 227 6.76 -1.91 -27.12
N ALA A 228 6.79 -2.60 -25.98
CA ALA A 228 7.22 -4.00 -25.93
C ALA A 228 6.25 -4.90 -26.69
N VAL A 229 6.80 -5.73 -27.56
CA VAL A 229 6.09 -6.73 -28.37
C VAL A 229 6.72 -8.10 -28.20
N LYS A 230 5.96 -9.17 -28.42
CA LYS A 230 6.46 -10.54 -28.38
C LYS A 230 7.54 -10.77 -29.44
N ILE A 231 8.70 -11.28 -29.01
CA ILE A 231 9.82 -11.64 -29.86
C ILE A 231 10.20 -13.11 -29.79
N GLY A 232 9.67 -13.85 -28.81
CA GLY A 232 9.99 -15.26 -28.61
C GLY A 232 9.26 -15.89 -27.45
N GLU A 233 9.64 -17.12 -27.12
CA GLU A 233 9.13 -17.89 -26.00
C GLU A 233 10.30 -18.41 -25.15
N ARG A 234 10.04 -18.51 -23.85
CA ARG A 234 10.94 -19.06 -22.86
C ARG A 234 10.60 -20.50 -22.56
N SER A 235 11.59 -21.32 -22.24
CA SER A 235 11.36 -22.67 -21.73
C SER A 235 10.44 -22.65 -20.51
N ARG A 236 9.50 -23.58 -20.47
CA ARG A 236 8.60 -23.76 -19.30
C ARG A 236 9.27 -24.50 -18.14
N ILE A 237 10.42 -25.12 -18.36
CA ILE A 237 11.22 -25.81 -17.34
C ILE A 237 12.14 -24.79 -16.70
N LEU A 238 11.83 -24.36 -15.47
CA LEU A 238 12.59 -23.39 -14.73
C LEU A 238 12.96 -23.99 -13.35
N GLU A 239 14.20 -24.45 -13.21
CA GLU A 239 14.70 -25.16 -12.02
C GLU A 239 15.51 -24.23 -11.08
N TYR A 240 15.60 -22.93 -11.37
CA TYR A 240 16.38 -22.01 -10.58
C TYR A 240 15.56 -21.37 -9.45
N LYS A 241 16.27 -20.97 -8.39
CA LYS A 241 15.78 -20.02 -7.38
C LYS A 241 16.64 -18.77 -7.44
N CYS A 242 16.01 -17.61 -7.46
CA CYS A 242 16.73 -16.37 -7.31
C CYS A 242 17.34 -16.33 -5.90
N LYS A 243 18.66 -16.45 -5.83
CA LYS A 243 19.40 -16.34 -4.57
C LYS A 243 20.03 -14.97 -4.50
N CYS A 244 19.67 -14.21 -3.48
CA CYS A 244 20.39 -13.01 -3.10
C CYS A 244 21.64 -13.45 -2.34
N GLY A 245 22.80 -13.38 -2.97
CA GLY A 245 24.04 -13.99 -2.45
C GLY A 245 25.16 -13.01 -2.09
N PHE A 246 24.90 -11.71 -2.16
CA PHE A 246 25.95 -10.73 -1.89
C PHE A 246 25.62 -9.91 -0.64
N TYR A 247 26.50 -10.01 0.36
CA TYR A 247 26.57 -9.05 1.45
C TYR A 247 27.05 -7.72 0.83
N PHE A 248 26.46 -6.58 1.23
CA PHE A 248 26.80 -5.23 0.75
C PHE A 248 26.31 -4.87 -0.67
N THR A 249 25.14 -5.34 -1.06
CA THR A 249 24.49 -4.92 -2.33
C THR A 249 23.32 -3.97 -2.09
#